data_72b2953117ff11393d409dd086d079c9
#
_entry.id   72b2953117ff11393d409dd086d079c9
#
_cell.length_a   1.000
_cell.length_b   1.000
_cell.length_c   1.000
_cell.angle_alpha   90.00
_cell.angle_beta   90.00
_cell.angle_gamma   90.00
#
_symmetry.space_group_name_H-M   'P 1'
#
loop_
_entity.id
_entity.type
_entity.pdbx_description
1 polymer ?
#
loop_
_entity_poly.entity_id
_entity_poly.type
_entity_poly.pdbx_seq_one_letter_code
_entity_poly.pdbx_strand_id
1 'polypeptide(L)'
;MALTPYADVPTSEARDVQMRNTTCYMCACRCGIRVHLRDGEVRYIEGNPDHPINKGVICAKGSSGIMKQYSPARLTEPLMRVPGSERGEGKFVAVSWEVAFKTLEDRLRNIRATDPKKFALFTGRDQMQALTGLFARQFGTPNYAAHGGFCSVNMAAGMIYTIGGSFWEFGGPDLDRAKLFVMIGTAEDHHSNPLKIAISKFKRDGGRFISINPIRTGYSAIADEWLPIKPGTDGALLLALIHELIALGLYDREFLVRYTNSGQLVNMDNANDEFGMFVRTEVPEEEGCFDPQNKLWWDRASNKAVVTHTEGSDPFLLGEFKLADGTAVKPAFQLLKERVEDYTPEWASGITGIPAEAIRRLAHEMGITARDQKIELPISWTDTWAICAQSYWQGTRFATIGCGENAIVVETRKYPLSRH
;
A
#
# COMPACT_ATOMS: atom_id res chain seq x y z
N MET A 1 39.96 36.73 4.21
CA MET A 1 38.72 36.66 3.41
C MET A 1 37.73 37.60 4.07
N ALA A 2 37.59 38.82 3.57
CA ALA A 2 36.65 39.79 4.12
C ALA A 2 35.24 39.31 3.84
N LEU A 3 34.44 39.12 4.90
CA LEU A 3 33.02 38.89 4.77
C LEU A 3 32.42 40.11 4.06
N THR A 4 31.90 39.91 2.86
CA THR A 4 31.07 40.93 2.20
C THR A 4 29.96 41.30 3.18
N PRO A 5 29.79 42.62 3.45
CA PRO A 5 28.69 43.06 4.27
C PRO A 5 27.40 42.52 3.67
N TYR A 6 26.49 42.01 4.52
CA TYR A 6 25.20 41.53 4.13
C TYR A 6 24.58 42.49 3.14
N ALA A 7 24.44 42.03 1.89
CA ALA A 7 23.73 42.80 0.88
C ALA A 7 22.34 43.14 1.43
N ASP A 8 21.99 44.41 1.28
CA ASP A 8 20.83 45.06 1.85
C ASP A 8 19.64 44.14 2.05
N VAL A 9 19.43 43.71 3.28
CA VAL A 9 18.13 43.17 3.66
C VAL A 9 17.14 44.31 3.49
N PRO A 10 16.14 44.21 2.61
CA PRO A 10 15.19 45.29 2.43
C PRO A 10 14.56 45.64 3.78
N THR A 11 14.88 46.76 4.35
CA THR A 11 14.34 47.25 5.63
C THR A 11 13.05 48.03 5.46
N SER A 12 12.60 48.19 4.22
CA SER A 12 11.28 48.81 3.95
C SER A 12 10.14 47.92 4.47
N GLU A 13 9.22 48.52 5.21
CA GLU A 13 8.00 47.87 5.63
C GLU A 13 7.25 47.34 4.40
N ALA A 14 6.86 46.09 4.46
CA ALA A 14 6.04 45.49 3.40
C ALA A 14 4.67 46.19 3.37
N ARG A 15 4.24 46.63 2.21
CA ARG A 15 2.95 47.30 2.01
C ARG A 15 1.77 46.31 2.05
N ASP A 16 2.00 45.05 1.63
CA ASP A 16 0.97 43.99 1.63
C ASP A 16 1.60 42.71 2.19
N VAL A 17 1.19 42.37 3.40
CA VAL A 17 1.56 41.09 4.05
C VAL A 17 0.35 40.20 4.12
N GLN A 18 0.39 39.06 3.43
CA GLN A 18 -0.69 38.10 3.39
C GLN A 18 -0.21 36.72 3.83
N MET A 19 -1.10 35.97 4.45
CA MET A 19 -0.92 34.56 4.74
C MET A 19 -2.03 33.77 4.06
N ARG A 20 -1.64 32.74 3.30
CA ARG A 20 -2.58 31.87 2.57
C ARG A 20 -2.38 30.42 2.97
N ASN A 21 -3.49 29.78 3.35
CA ASN A 21 -3.52 28.33 3.59
C ASN A 21 -3.69 27.61 2.26
N THR A 22 -2.88 26.57 2.05
CA THR A 22 -2.99 25.72 0.87
C THR A 22 -2.40 24.32 1.17
N THR A 23 -2.28 23.49 0.16
CA THR A 23 -1.79 22.12 0.26
C THR A 23 -0.43 21.98 -0.41
N CYS A 24 0.52 21.34 0.25
CA CYS A 24 1.81 21.00 -0.31
C CYS A 24 1.66 19.94 -1.42
N TYR A 25 2.25 20.20 -2.58
CA TYR A 25 2.18 19.35 -3.75
C TYR A 25 3.47 18.55 -4.04
N MET A 26 4.44 18.58 -3.12
CA MET A 26 5.77 18.00 -3.34
C MET A 26 5.79 16.47 -3.24
N CYS A 27 4.80 15.86 -2.58
CA CYS A 27 4.66 14.40 -2.47
C CYS A 27 3.20 13.99 -2.17
N ALA A 28 2.97 12.70 -2.01
CA ALA A 28 1.65 12.13 -1.75
C ALA A 28 1.05 12.47 -0.38
N CYS A 29 1.85 12.95 0.59
CA CYS A 29 1.36 13.28 1.95
C CYS A 29 0.39 14.47 1.97
N ARG A 30 0.44 15.35 0.97
CA ARG A 30 -0.50 16.49 0.84
C ARG A 30 -0.67 17.31 2.12
N CYS A 31 0.44 17.58 2.82
CA CYS A 31 0.42 18.36 4.05
C CYS A 31 -0.22 19.73 3.85
N GLY A 32 -1.01 20.19 4.81
CA GLY A 32 -1.49 21.57 4.85
C GLY A 32 -0.35 22.51 5.15
N ILE A 33 -0.22 23.59 4.37
CA ILE A 33 0.83 24.60 4.52
C ILE A 33 0.24 26.00 4.61
N ARG A 34 1.00 26.88 5.24
CA ARG A 34 0.81 28.33 5.21
C ARG A 34 1.89 28.96 4.35
N VAL A 35 1.45 29.77 3.40
CA VAL A 35 2.34 30.52 2.50
C VAL A 35 2.28 31.98 2.90
N HIS A 36 3.41 32.53 3.28
CA HIS A 36 3.54 33.95 3.63
C HIS A 36 3.96 34.73 2.39
N LEU A 37 3.15 35.68 2.03
CA LEU A 37 3.37 36.59 0.91
C LEU A 37 3.76 37.95 1.44
N ARG A 38 4.66 38.62 0.73
CA ARG A 38 5.03 40.04 0.94
C ARG A 38 5.05 40.70 -0.43
N ASP A 39 4.18 41.65 -0.61
CA ASP A 39 3.99 42.37 -1.88
C ASP A 39 3.77 41.40 -3.08
N GLY A 40 2.94 40.35 -2.87
CA GLY A 40 2.63 39.34 -3.85
C GLY A 40 3.69 38.22 -4.03
N GLU A 41 4.85 38.34 -3.42
CA GLU A 41 5.89 37.32 -3.51
C GLU A 41 5.89 36.36 -2.32
N VAL A 42 6.10 35.09 -2.58
CA VAL A 42 6.27 34.08 -1.54
C VAL A 42 7.60 34.29 -0.83
N ARG A 43 7.55 34.49 0.47
CA ARG A 43 8.76 34.73 1.30
C ARG A 43 9.04 33.57 2.25
N TYR A 44 7.99 32.85 2.68
CA TYR A 44 8.16 31.77 3.62
C TYR A 44 7.04 30.74 3.46
N ILE A 45 7.37 29.47 3.67
CA ILE A 45 6.43 28.37 3.67
C ILE A 45 6.61 27.56 4.95
N GLU A 46 5.54 27.38 5.70
CA GLU A 46 5.51 26.58 6.91
C GLU A 46 4.35 25.59 6.90
N GLY A 47 4.36 24.62 7.82
CA GLY A 47 3.21 23.73 8.03
C GLY A 47 2.05 24.48 8.67
N ASN A 48 0.83 24.17 8.24
CA ASN A 48 -0.37 24.74 8.86
C ASN A 48 -0.68 24.04 10.19
N PRO A 49 -0.59 24.74 11.35
CA PRO A 49 -0.89 24.15 12.66
C PRO A 49 -2.34 23.70 12.82
N ASP A 50 -3.27 24.32 12.09
CA ASP A 50 -4.68 23.99 12.16
C ASP A 50 -5.07 22.78 11.28
N HIS A 51 -4.12 22.27 10.49
CA HIS A 51 -4.38 21.13 9.63
C HIS A 51 -4.44 19.83 10.46
N PRO A 52 -5.53 19.02 10.35
CA PRO A 52 -5.78 17.89 11.26
C PRO A 52 -4.72 16.79 11.20
N ILE A 53 -4.06 16.62 10.04
CA ILE A 53 -3.08 15.54 9.85
C ILE A 53 -1.68 15.97 10.23
N ASN A 54 -1.14 17.03 9.64
CA ASN A 54 0.26 17.42 9.86
C ASN A 54 0.48 18.44 10.99
N LYS A 55 -0.57 19.07 11.52
CA LYS A 55 -0.53 19.90 12.75
C LYS A 55 0.69 20.84 12.82
N GLY A 56 0.97 21.53 11.73
CA GLY A 56 2.08 22.47 11.62
C GLY A 56 3.42 21.85 11.21
N VAL A 57 3.53 20.52 11.14
CA VAL A 57 4.79 19.89 10.72
C VAL A 57 4.89 19.85 9.21
N ILE A 58 6.08 20.21 8.70
CA ILE A 58 6.41 20.13 7.28
C ILE A 58 7.85 19.60 7.12
N CYS A 59 8.08 18.82 6.08
CA CYS A 59 9.42 18.32 5.76
C CYS A 59 10.22 19.31 4.91
N ALA A 60 11.51 19.03 4.76
CA ALA A 60 12.42 19.88 3.97
C ALA A 60 11.94 20.09 2.53
N LYS A 61 11.31 19.11 1.89
CA LYS A 61 10.74 19.28 0.54
C LYS A 61 9.64 20.32 0.49
N GLY A 62 8.73 20.31 1.47
CA GLY A 62 7.64 21.27 1.54
C GLY A 62 8.14 22.70 1.79
N SER A 63 9.04 22.88 2.76
CA SER A 63 9.62 24.19 3.06
C SER A 63 10.50 24.71 1.92
N SER A 64 11.20 23.84 1.21
CA SER A 64 12.02 24.24 0.03
C SER A 64 11.20 24.53 -1.24
N GLY A 65 9.87 24.46 -1.18
CA GLY A 65 9.00 24.81 -2.31
C GLY A 65 9.23 26.20 -2.86
N ILE A 66 9.66 27.13 -2.02
CA ILE A 66 10.06 28.49 -2.42
C ILE A 66 11.25 28.47 -3.39
N MET A 67 12.21 27.58 -3.20
CA MET A 67 13.36 27.45 -4.10
C MET A 67 12.93 26.94 -5.48
N LYS A 68 11.93 26.07 -5.53
CA LYS A 68 11.34 25.62 -6.80
C LYS A 68 10.64 26.77 -7.53
N GLN A 69 9.97 27.65 -6.80
CA GLN A 69 9.26 28.80 -7.38
C GLN A 69 10.21 29.84 -7.99
N TYR A 70 11.30 30.15 -7.26
CA TYR A 70 12.21 31.25 -7.61
C TYR A 70 13.61 30.78 -8.04
N SER A 71 13.80 29.53 -8.34
CA SER A 71 15.09 29.03 -8.83
C SER A 71 15.49 29.77 -10.12
N PRO A 72 16.72 30.26 -10.21
CA PRO A 72 17.22 30.82 -11.47
C PRO A 72 17.31 29.79 -12.60
N ALA A 73 17.32 28.50 -12.26
CA ALA A 73 17.28 27.40 -13.22
C ALA A 73 15.87 27.02 -13.66
N ARG A 74 14.83 27.71 -13.13
CA ARG A 74 13.45 27.44 -13.53
C ARG A 74 13.23 27.84 -14.99
N LEU A 75 12.74 26.90 -15.79
CA LEU A 75 12.37 27.18 -17.17
C LEU A 75 11.10 28.06 -17.19
N THR A 76 11.18 29.20 -17.88
CA THR A 76 10.06 30.15 -18.04
C THR A 76 9.54 30.17 -19.46
N GLU A 77 10.29 29.58 -20.40
CA GLU A 77 9.98 29.53 -21.82
C GLU A 77 10.16 28.09 -22.32
N PRO A 78 9.46 27.68 -23.39
CA PRO A 78 9.69 26.42 -24.06
C PRO A 78 11.12 26.36 -24.63
N LEU A 79 11.74 25.19 -24.50
CA LEU A 79 13.06 24.93 -25.04
C LEU A 79 13.00 23.89 -26.17
N MET A 80 13.66 24.18 -27.28
CA MET A 80 13.82 23.26 -28.37
C MET A 80 15.29 22.89 -28.54
N ARG A 81 15.57 21.59 -28.80
CA ARG A 81 16.93 21.14 -29.06
C ARG A 81 17.47 21.84 -30.31
N VAL A 82 18.72 22.27 -30.25
CA VAL A 82 19.43 22.83 -31.39
C VAL A 82 19.51 21.76 -32.49
N PRO A 83 19.09 22.06 -33.73
CA PRO A 83 19.22 21.12 -34.84
C PRO A 83 20.66 20.63 -35.01
N GLY A 84 20.83 19.31 -35.24
CA GLY A 84 22.14 18.70 -35.37
C GLY A 84 22.91 18.42 -34.07
N SER A 85 22.36 18.81 -32.90
CA SER A 85 22.98 18.41 -31.65
C SER A 85 22.57 16.99 -31.22
N GLU A 86 23.51 16.29 -30.58
CA GLU A 86 23.30 14.93 -30.09
C GLU A 86 22.42 14.90 -28.86
N ARG A 87 21.74 13.77 -28.62
CA ARG A 87 20.98 13.53 -27.39
C ARG A 87 21.93 13.44 -26.20
N GLY A 88 21.70 14.29 -25.19
CA GLY A 88 22.54 14.37 -23.98
C GLY A 88 23.53 15.53 -23.99
N GLU A 89 23.79 16.18 -25.12
CA GLU A 89 24.64 17.37 -25.16
C GLU A 89 24.06 18.57 -24.40
N GLY A 90 22.76 18.60 -24.11
CA GLY A 90 22.12 19.69 -23.37
C GLY A 90 22.02 21.01 -24.15
N LYS A 91 22.17 20.98 -25.47
CA LYS A 91 22.09 22.18 -26.31
C LYS A 91 20.63 22.50 -26.67
N PHE A 92 20.10 23.56 -26.06
CA PHE A 92 18.72 24.02 -26.28
C PHE A 92 18.68 25.51 -26.54
N VAL A 93 17.67 25.94 -27.27
CA VAL A 93 17.32 27.34 -27.50
C VAL A 93 15.89 27.62 -27.09
N ALA A 94 15.64 28.78 -26.54
CA ALA A 94 14.28 29.24 -26.22
C ALA A 94 13.49 29.46 -27.51
N VAL A 95 12.23 29.06 -27.51
CA VAL A 95 11.29 29.28 -28.61
C VAL A 95 9.97 29.81 -28.07
N SER A 96 9.18 30.47 -28.92
CA SER A 96 7.84 30.90 -28.50
C SER A 96 6.91 29.72 -28.29
N TRP A 97 5.86 29.92 -27.50
CA TRP A 97 4.80 28.93 -27.29
C TRP A 97 4.12 28.52 -28.61
N GLU A 98 3.94 29.44 -29.54
CA GLU A 98 3.37 29.15 -30.86
C GLU A 98 4.25 28.15 -31.65
N VAL A 99 5.57 28.37 -31.65
CA VAL A 99 6.54 27.44 -32.28
C VAL A 99 6.52 26.09 -31.58
N ALA A 100 6.51 26.06 -30.25
CA ALA A 100 6.48 24.81 -29.50
C ALA A 100 5.18 24.01 -29.78
N PHE A 101 4.01 24.65 -29.73
CA PHE A 101 2.74 23.99 -30.02
C PHE A 101 2.64 23.56 -31.47
N LYS A 102 3.04 24.41 -32.43
CA LYS A 102 3.01 24.05 -33.85
C LYS A 102 3.88 22.82 -34.14
N THR A 103 5.09 22.79 -33.58
CA THR A 103 6.00 21.65 -33.75
C THR A 103 5.41 20.36 -33.17
N LEU A 104 4.80 20.43 -31.98
CA LEU A 104 4.16 19.28 -31.35
C LEU A 104 2.93 18.81 -32.15
N GLU A 105 2.10 19.74 -32.58
CA GLU A 105 0.89 19.46 -33.36
C GLU A 105 1.22 18.76 -34.67
N ASP A 106 2.16 19.29 -35.42
CA ASP A 106 2.54 18.73 -36.73
C ASP A 106 3.04 17.30 -36.59
N ARG A 107 3.86 17.03 -35.56
CA ARG A 107 4.37 15.67 -35.29
C ARG A 107 3.26 14.72 -34.88
N LEU A 108 2.40 15.15 -33.97
CA LEU A 108 1.29 14.31 -33.48
C LEU A 108 0.27 14.03 -34.59
N ARG A 109 -0.05 15.02 -35.42
CA ARG A 109 -0.92 14.84 -36.62
C ARG A 109 -0.34 13.79 -37.59
N ASN A 110 0.94 13.89 -37.86
CA ASN A 110 1.60 12.93 -38.76
C ASN A 110 1.59 11.50 -38.14
N ILE A 111 1.92 11.35 -36.89
CA ILE A 111 1.87 10.05 -36.20
C ILE A 111 0.46 9.48 -36.24
N ARG A 112 -0.55 10.31 -35.90
CA ARG A 112 -1.95 9.88 -35.87
C ARG A 112 -2.47 9.45 -37.24
N ALA A 113 -2.03 10.16 -38.30
CA ALA A 113 -2.42 9.86 -39.68
C ALA A 113 -1.74 8.60 -40.21
N THR A 114 -0.53 8.28 -39.77
CA THR A 114 0.26 7.15 -40.28
C THR A 114 0.07 5.89 -39.44
N ASP A 115 0.36 5.97 -38.15
CA ASP A 115 0.23 4.87 -37.21
C ASP A 115 0.20 5.40 -35.77
N PRO A 116 -0.98 5.55 -35.14
CA PRO A 116 -1.10 6.08 -33.80
C PRO A 116 -0.40 5.22 -32.73
N LYS A 117 -0.13 3.93 -33.01
CA LYS A 117 0.61 3.04 -32.08
C LYS A 117 2.08 3.44 -31.90
N LYS A 118 2.63 4.29 -32.78
CA LYS A 118 3.97 4.85 -32.61
C LYS A 118 4.05 5.94 -31.55
N PHE A 119 2.91 6.40 -31.04
CA PHE A 119 2.86 7.32 -29.92
C PHE A 119 2.69 6.55 -28.60
N ALA A 120 3.60 6.79 -27.66
CA ALA A 120 3.48 6.31 -26.28
C ALA A 120 3.37 7.50 -25.31
N LEU A 121 2.40 7.44 -24.41
CA LEU A 121 2.21 8.44 -23.37
C LEU A 121 2.43 7.81 -22.00
N PHE A 122 3.46 8.28 -21.29
CA PHE A 122 3.73 7.92 -19.92
C PHE A 122 3.47 9.13 -19.01
N THR A 123 2.67 8.94 -17.95
CA THR A 123 2.35 10.00 -17.00
C THR A 123 2.84 9.67 -15.60
N GLY A 124 3.11 10.72 -14.82
CA GLY A 124 3.41 10.61 -13.40
C GLY A 124 2.16 10.29 -12.56
N ARG A 125 2.34 10.30 -11.24
CA ARG A 125 1.24 10.22 -10.28
C ARG A 125 0.63 11.61 -10.12
N ASP A 126 -0.32 11.94 -10.96
CA ASP A 126 -1.08 13.19 -10.88
C ASP A 126 -2.59 12.92 -10.84
N GLN A 127 -3.35 13.91 -10.46
CA GLN A 127 -4.81 13.80 -10.36
C GLN A 127 -5.51 13.93 -11.71
N MET A 128 -4.76 14.27 -12.76
CA MET A 128 -5.28 14.47 -14.12
C MET A 128 -5.12 13.22 -15.00
N GLN A 129 -4.77 12.06 -14.43
CA GLN A 129 -4.58 10.81 -15.18
C GLN A 129 -5.81 10.41 -16.01
N ALA A 130 -7.01 10.74 -15.55
CA ALA A 130 -8.23 10.51 -16.30
C ALA A 130 -8.22 11.27 -17.63
N LEU A 131 -7.75 12.51 -17.65
CA LEU A 131 -7.67 13.33 -18.86
C LEU A 131 -6.57 12.87 -19.80
N THR A 132 -5.40 12.52 -19.27
CA THR A 132 -4.29 11.99 -20.09
C THR A 132 -4.62 10.62 -20.66
N GLY A 133 -5.32 9.77 -19.92
CA GLY A 133 -5.84 8.50 -20.42
C GLY A 133 -6.93 8.69 -21.49
N LEU A 134 -7.81 9.65 -21.31
CA LEU A 134 -8.80 10.02 -22.33
C LEU A 134 -8.12 10.53 -23.61
N PHE A 135 -7.12 11.39 -23.48
CA PHE A 135 -6.32 11.87 -24.59
C PHE A 135 -5.69 10.72 -25.38
N ALA A 136 -5.00 9.79 -24.71
CA ALA A 136 -4.39 8.63 -25.35
C ALA A 136 -5.41 7.79 -26.13
N ARG A 137 -6.58 7.55 -25.53
CA ARG A 137 -7.69 6.80 -26.15
C ARG A 137 -8.23 7.50 -27.38
N GLN A 138 -8.47 8.80 -27.29
CA GLN A 138 -8.96 9.60 -28.42
C GLN A 138 -7.89 9.81 -29.51
N PHE A 139 -6.63 9.82 -29.13
CA PHE A 139 -5.51 9.81 -30.09
C PHE A 139 -5.49 8.53 -30.91
N GLY A 140 -5.89 7.41 -30.32
CA GLY A 140 -5.94 6.09 -30.94
C GLY A 140 -4.72 5.22 -30.62
N THR A 141 -3.94 5.55 -29.57
CA THR A 141 -2.82 4.72 -29.12
C THR A 141 -3.21 3.81 -27.96
N PRO A 142 -2.83 2.52 -27.98
CA PRO A 142 -2.91 1.64 -26.83
C PRO A 142 -1.74 1.83 -25.85
N ASN A 143 -0.70 2.57 -26.24
CA ASN A 143 0.55 2.71 -25.50
C ASN A 143 0.47 3.82 -24.46
N TYR A 144 -0.43 3.63 -23.49
CA TYR A 144 -0.59 4.51 -22.34
C TYR A 144 -0.15 3.80 -21.06
N ALA A 145 0.71 4.44 -20.30
CA ALA A 145 1.11 3.96 -18.97
C ALA A 145 1.10 5.11 -17.97
N ALA A 146 0.46 4.87 -16.85
CA ALA A 146 0.47 5.78 -15.71
C ALA A 146 1.36 5.21 -14.59
N HIS A 147 1.85 6.08 -13.72
CA HIS A 147 2.72 5.72 -12.60
C HIS A 147 2.15 4.57 -11.74
N GLY A 148 0.84 4.55 -11.52
CA GLY A 148 0.17 3.53 -10.73
C GLY A 148 0.44 2.10 -11.21
N GLY A 149 0.57 1.89 -12.52
CA GLY A 149 0.90 0.59 -13.13
C GLY A 149 2.28 0.05 -12.72
N PHE A 150 3.19 0.92 -12.32
CA PHE A 150 4.55 0.57 -11.88
C PHE A 150 4.77 0.70 -10.36
N CYS A 151 3.79 1.21 -9.63
CA CYS A 151 3.92 1.53 -8.21
C CYS A 151 3.01 0.64 -7.35
N SER A 152 1.73 0.69 -7.56
CA SER A 152 0.72 0.20 -6.64
C SER A 152 -0.21 -0.85 -7.21
N VAL A 153 -0.04 -1.24 -8.47
CA VAL A 153 -0.84 -2.32 -9.07
C VAL A 153 -0.65 -3.65 -8.33
N ASN A 154 0.56 -3.90 -7.81
CA ASN A 154 0.84 -5.10 -7.01
C ASN A 154 0.03 -5.12 -5.71
N MET A 155 -0.08 -3.98 -5.04
CA MET A 155 -0.90 -3.83 -3.85
C MET A 155 -2.38 -4.05 -4.19
N ALA A 156 -2.87 -3.41 -5.25
CA ALA A 156 -4.25 -3.58 -5.71
C ALA A 156 -4.55 -5.05 -6.03
N ALA A 157 -3.66 -5.73 -6.74
CA ALA A 157 -3.79 -7.16 -7.03
C ALA A 157 -3.79 -8.00 -5.76
N GLY A 158 -2.84 -7.76 -4.85
CA GLY A 158 -2.78 -8.45 -3.56
C GLY A 158 -4.10 -8.31 -2.78
N MET A 159 -4.68 -7.12 -2.75
CA MET A 159 -5.94 -6.86 -2.06
C MET A 159 -7.14 -7.51 -2.73
N ILE A 160 -7.23 -7.48 -4.05
CA ILE A 160 -8.30 -8.18 -4.78
C ILE A 160 -8.28 -9.66 -4.42
N TYR A 161 -7.08 -10.27 -4.35
CA TYR A 161 -6.91 -11.68 -4.04
C TYR A 161 -7.03 -12.03 -2.54
N THR A 162 -6.99 -11.06 -1.64
CA THR A 162 -7.09 -11.31 -0.21
C THR A 162 -8.42 -10.86 0.39
N ILE A 163 -8.88 -9.66 0.07
CA ILE A 163 -10.09 -9.06 0.65
C ILE A 163 -11.19 -8.78 -0.38
N GLY A 164 -11.01 -9.23 -1.63
CA GLY A 164 -12.02 -9.12 -2.68
C GLY A 164 -12.17 -7.73 -3.31
N GLY A 165 -11.40 -6.76 -2.89
CA GLY A 165 -11.49 -5.38 -3.39
C GLY A 165 -10.15 -4.67 -3.39
N SER A 166 -9.99 -3.73 -4.31
CA SER A 166 -8.79 -2.88 -4.38
C SER A 166 -9.06 -1.58 -3.63
N PHE A 167 -8.45 -1.42 -2.47
CA PHE A 167 -8.48 -0.20 -1.68
C PHE A 167 -7.12 0.48 -1.72
N TRP A 168 -7.11 1.77 -2.01
CA TRP A 168 -5.90 2.57 -2.10
C TRP A 168 -5.61 3.33 -0.82
N GLU A 169 -6.64 3.55 -0.02
CA GLU A 169 -6.60 4.44 1.14
C GLU A 169 -7.31 3.78 2.32
N PHE A 170 -6.51 3.25 3.24
CA PHE A 170 -7.00 2.65 4.50
C PHE A 170 -7.04 3.66 5.65
N GLY A 171 -6.70 4.93 5.40
CA GLY A 171 -6.44 5.88 6.44
C GLY A 171 -5.06 5.70 7.10
N GLY A 172 -4.87 6.29 8.25
CA GLY A 172 -3.68 6.12 9.07
C GLY A 172 -3.84 4.94 10.04
N PRO A 173 -2.73 4.39 10.57
CA PRO A 173 -2.80 3.40 11.64
C PRO A 173 -3.42 4.01 12.91
N ASP A 174 -4.25 3.25 13.62
CA ASP A 174 -4.88 3.68 14.88
C ASP A 174 -3.89 3.59 16.06
N LEU A 175 -2.88 4.47 16.04
CA LEU A 175 -1.83 4.49 17.05
C LEU A 175 -2.32 4.97 18.43
N ASP A 176 -3.47 5.60 18.52
CA ASP A 176 -4.04 6.00 19.82
C ASP A 176 -4.54 4.79 20.62
N ARG A 177 -4.83 3.69 19.97
CA ARG A 177 -5.36 2.45 20.58
C ARG A 177 -4.41 1.26 20.48
N ALA A 178 -3.62 1.19 19.42
CA ALA A 178 -2.67 0.09 19.22
C ALA A 178 -1.69 -0.06 20.39
N LYS A 179 -1.22 -1.28 20.63
CA LYS A 179 -0.18 -1.59 21.63
C LYS A 179 1.12 -2.04 20.97
N LEU A 180 1.01 -2.66 19.81
CA LEU A 180 2.14 -3.05 18.97
C LEU A 180 1.97 -2.42 17.58
N PHE A 181 3.01 -1.75 17.11
CA PHE A 181 3.07 -1.21 15.75
C PHE A 181 4.26 -1.78 15.01
N VAL A 182 4.00 -2.52 13.94
CA VAL A 182 5.04 -3.09 13.07
C VAL A 182 5.02 -2.36 11.73
N MET A 183 6.11 -1.69 11.41
CA MET A 183 6.27 -0.96 10.15
C MET A 183 7.23 -1.72 9.24
N ILE A 184 6.77 -2.03 8.01
CA ILE A 184 7.55 -2.77 7.03
C ILE A 184 7.84 -1.90 5.82
N GLY A 185 9.13 -1.73 5.48
CA GLY A 185 9.56 -1.11 4.22
C GLY A 185 9.46 0.40 4.13
N THR A 186 9.05 1.10 5.19
CA THR A 186 9.00 2.57 5.20
C THR A 186 10.32 3.13 5.71
N ALA A 187 11.15 3.65 4.80
CA ALA A 187 12.48 4.13 5.13
C ALA A 187 12.56 5.65 5.32
N GLU A 188 11.48 6.37 5.22
CA GLU A 188 11.52 7.76 4.84
C GLU A 188 11.56 8.73 6.01
N ASP A 189 12.73 9.28 6.27
CA ASP A 189 12.92 10.46 7.10
C ASP A 189 12.24 11.70 6.54
N HIS A 190 12.04 11.71 5.24
CA HIS A 190 11.76 12.93 4.51
C HIS A 190 10.31 13.07 4.07
N HIS A 191 9.49 12.04 4.22
CA HIS A 191 8.17 12.00 3.62
C HIS A 191 7.00 11.98 4.59
N SER A 192 7.04 11.37 5.72
CA SER A 192 5.86 11.19 6.57
C SER A 192 6.03 11.77 7.98
N ASN A 193 6.50 13.00 8.07
CA ASN A 193 6.68 13.67 9.35
C ASN A 193 5.42 13.64 10.27
N PRO A 194 4.18 13.73 9.76
CA PRO A 194 3.00 13.58 10.60
C PRO A 194 2.96 12.26 11.36
N LEU A 195 3.35 11.16 10.69
CA LEU A 195 3.39 9.84 11.32
C LEU A 195 4.45 9.75 12.44
N LYS A 196 5.57 10.46 12.33
CA LYS A 196 6.59 10.51 13.40
C LYS A 196 6.03 11.08 14.70
N ILE A 197 5.17 12.10 14.62
CA ILE A 197 4.52 12.68 15.79
C ILE A 197 3.60 11.65 16.44
N ALA A 198 2.79 10.95 15.62
CA ALA A 198 1.89 9.92 16.12
C ALA A 198 2.65 8.75 16.75
N ILE A 199 3.76 8.28 16.14
CA ILE A 199 4.63 7.24 16.72
C ILE A 199 5.27 7.72 18.02
N SER A 200 5.72 8.97 18.10
CA SER A 200 6.31 9.51 19.31
C SER A 200 5.31 9.57 20.47
N LYS A 201 4.05 9.88 20.18
CA LYS A 201 2.96 9.80 21.17
C LYS A 201 2.69 8.36 21.56
N PHE A 202 2.50 7.46 20.59
CA PHE A 202 2.28 6.03 20.78
C PHE A 202 3.33 5.40 21.73
N LYS A 203 4.61 5.69 21.50
CA LYS A 203 5.70 5.19 22.37
C LYS A 203 5.63 5.77 23.80
N ARG A 204 5.34 7.06 23.95
CA ARG A 204 5.15 7.67 25.27
C ARG A 204 3.99 7.04 26.05
N ASP A 205 2.96 6.63 25.33
CA ASP A 205 1.78 5.98 25.89
C ASP A 205 1.99 4.47 26.15
N GLY A 206 3.24 3.99 26.01
CA GLY A 206 3.64 2.60 26.30
C GLY A 206 3.51 1.64 25.14
N GLY A 207 3.22 2.11 23.93
CA GLY A 207 3.19 1.30 22.73
C GLY A 207 4.59 0.86 22.26
N ARG A 208 4.70 -0.37 21.75
CA ARG A 208 5.93 -0.94 21.21
C ARG A 208 5.98 -0.79 19.69
N PHE A 209 7.06 -0.21 19.18
CA PHE A 209 7.30 0.04 17.76
C PHE A 209 8.44 -0.81 17.22
N ILE A 210 8.14 -1.67 16.23
CA ILE A 210 9.12 -2.49 15.52
C ILE A 210 9.21 -2.01 14.07
N SER A 211 10.43 -1.83 13.57
CA SER A 211 10.70 -1.47 12.19
C SER A 211 11.42 -2.58 11.46
N ILE A 212 10.86 -3.03 10.36
CA ILE A 212 11.46 -4.04 9.46
C ILE A 212 11.88 -3.31 8.19
N ASN A 213 13.19 -3.13 8.02
CA ASN A 213 13.72 -2.30 6.94
C ASN A 213 15.17 -2.69 6.62
N PRO A 214 15.58 -2.70 5.34
CA PRO A 214 16.96 -2.98 4.95
C PRO A 214 18.01 -2.07 5.58
N ILE A 215 17.64 -0.81 5.84
CA ILE A 215 18.55 0.21 6.36
C ILE A 215 18.01 0.81 7.66
N ARG A 216 18.92 1.12 8.58
CA ARG A 216 18.60 1.75 9.86
C ARG A 216 18.59 3.27 9.73
N THR A 217 17.56 3.80 9.09
CA THR A 217 17.36 5.24 8.94
C THR A 217 15.90 5.58 9.25
N GLY A 218 15.61 6.86 9.39
CA GLY A 218 14.26 7.32 9.56
C GLY A 218 13.51 6.69 10.73
N TYR A 219 12.46 6.01 10.42
CA TYR A 219 11.64 5.35 11.42
C TYR A 219 12.38 4.23 12.15
N SER A 220 13.29 3.53 11.46
CA SER A 220 14.09 2.47 12.09
C SER A 220 15.00 3.01 13.19
N ALA A 221 15.41 4.28 13.12
CA ALA A 221 16.25 4.91 14.14
C ALA A 221 15.49 5.19 15.45
N ILE A 222 14.17 5.35 15.40
CA ILE A 222 13.32 5.62 16.56
C ILE A 222 12.52 4.38 17.00
N ALA A 223 12.65 3.25 16.30
CA ALA A 223 12.01 2.00 16.66
C ALA A 223 12.60 1.42 17.96
N ASP A 224 11.78 0.67 18.72
CA ASP A 224 12.24 -0.09 19.89
C ASP A 224 13.07 -1.31 19.45
N GLU A 225 12.74 -1.81 18.26
CA GLU A 225 13.48 -2.88 17.60
C GLU A 225 13.55 -2.63 16.10
N TRP A 226 14.72 -2.87 15.52
CA TRP A 226 14.94 -2.86 14.09
C TRP A 226 15.39 -4.23 13.61
N LEU A 227 14.63 -4.80 12.67
CA LEU A 227 14.92 -6.06 12.01
C LEU A 227 15.44 -5.79 10.60
N PRO A 228 16.75 -5.97 10.35
CA PRO A 228 17.34 -5.77 9.02
C PRO A 228 16.92 -6.89 8.07
N ILE A 229 16.06 -6.57 7.12
CA ILE A 229 15.60 -7.51 6.11
C ILE A 229 16.35 -7.32 4.79
N LYS A 230 16.70 -8.38 4.10
CA LYS A 230 17.21 -8.28 2.73
C LYS A 230 16.10 -7.74 1.79
N PRO A 231 16.41 -6.78 0.91
CA PRO A 231 15.44 -6.24 -0.04
C PRO A 231 14.73 -7.32 -0.85
N GLY A 232 13.40 -7.19 -1.00
CA GLY A 232 12.59 -8.10 -1.81
C GLY A 232 12.27 -9.45 -1.16
N THR A 233 12.53 -9.62 0.13
CA THR A 233 12.27 -10.89 0.85
C THR A 233 11.16 -10.81 1.89
N ASP A 234 10.41 -9.73 1.90
CA ASP A 234 9.31 -9.48 2.86
C ASP A 234 8.26 -10.60 2.83
N GLY A 235 7.96 -11.14 1.64
CA GLY A 235 7.01 -12.25 1.50
C GLY A 235 7.43 -13.52 2.25
N ALA A 236 8.74 -13.81 2.32
CA ALA A 236 9.24 -14.94 3.10
C ALA A 236 9.04 -14.72 4.60
N LEU A 237 9.31 -13.51 5.08
CA LEU A 237 9.05 -13.14 6.48
C LEU A 237 7.56 -13.29 6.82
N LEU A 238 6.66 -12.73 6.00
CA LEU A 238 5.22 -12.77 6.24
C LEU A 238 4.67 -14.19 6.24
N LEU A 239 5.14 -15.06 5.33
CA LEU A 239 4.74 -16.47 5.30
C LEU A 239 5.19 -17.21 6.56
N ALA A 240 6.40 -16.94 7.07
CA ALA A 240 6.88 -17.54 8.32
C ALA A 240 6.12 -17.03 9.55
N LEU A 241 5.73 -15.75 9.57
CA LEU A 241 4.87 -15.23 10.64
C LEU A 241 3.49 -15.91 10.64
N ILE A 242 2.90 -16.14 9.46
CA ILE A 242 1.64 -16.88 9.34
C ILE A 242 1.81 -18.33 9.82
N HIS A 243 2.90 -19.01 9.40
CA HIS A 243 3.23 -20.35 9.86
C HIS A 243 3.26 -20.42 11.40
N GLU A 244 4.03 -19.54 12.03
CA GLU A 244 4.18 -19.53 13.48
C GLU A 244 2.88 -19.21 14.21
N LEU A 245 2.10 -18.24 13.76
CA LEU A 245 0.81 -17.90 14.35
C LEU A 245 -0.16 -19.09 14.30
N ILE A 246 -0.18 -19.84 13.20
CA ILE A 246 -1.01 -21.05 13.06
C ILE A 246 -0.46 -22.18 13.95
N ALA A 247 0.85 -22.41 13.95
CA ALA A 247 1.49 -23.46 14.74
C ALA A 247 1.30 -23.24 16.25
N LEU A 248 1.33 -21.99 16.71
CA LEU A 248 1.10 -21.63 18.10
C LEU A 248 -0.40 -21.55 18.48
N GLY A 249 -1.31 -21.68 17.52
CA GLY A 249 -2.74 -21.51 17.74
C GLY A 249 -3.14 -20.08 18.12
N LEU A 250 -2.31 -19.09 17.77
CA LEU A 250 -2.52 -17.67 18.06
C LEU A 250 -3.31 -16.99 16.95
N TYR A 251 -4.47 -17.55 16.61
CA TYR A 251 -5.45 -16.98 15.68
C TYR A 251 -6.83 -16.94 16.33
N ASP A 252 -7.61 -15.94 15.99
CA ASP A 252 -8.98 -15.81 16.48
C ASP A 252 -9.94 -16.62 15.60
N ARG A 253 -10.38 -17.77 16.15
CA ARG A 253 -11.30 -18.67 15.44
C ARG A 253 -12.64 -18.01 15.15
N GLU A 254 -13.19 -17.28 16.10
CA GLU A 254 -14.50 -16.64 15.94
C GLU A 254 -14.45 -15.60 14.80
N PHE A 255 -13.41 -14.77 14.79
CA PHE A 255 -13.20 -13.82 13.71
C PHE A 255 -13.06 -14.51 12.35
N LEU A 256 -12.22 -15.56 12.26
CA LEU A 256 -12.01 -16.31 11.02
C LEU A 256 -13.31 -16.89 10.46
N VAL A 257 -14.15 -17.41 11.34
CA VAL A 257 -15.46 -17.97 10.95
C VAL A 257 -16.43 -16.88 10.49
N ARG A 258 -16.47 -15.77 11.24
CA ARG A 258 -17.51 -14.75 11.06
C ARG A 258 -17.23 -13.80 9.89
N TYR A 259 -15.96 -13.46 9.68
CA TYR A 259 -15.60 -12.35 8.78
C TYR A 259 -14.72 -12.76 7.60
N THR A 260 -14.35 -14.05 7.50
CA THR A 260 -13.48 -14.52 6.41
C THR A 260 -14.05 -15.75 5.72
N ASN A 261 -13.40 -16.15 4.62
CA ASN A 261 -13.71 -17.38 3.89
C ASN A 261 -13.03 -18.63 4.48
N SER A 262 -12.41 -18.54 5.65
CA SER A 262 -11.59 -19.60 6.23
C SER A 262 -12.31 -20.92 6.45
N GLY A 263 -13.60 -20.89 6.79
CA GLY A 263 -14.44 -22.08 6.97
C GLY A 263 -15.06 -22.61 5.69
N GLN A 264 -15.00 -21.88 4.57
CA GLN A 264 -15.63 -22.28 3.33
C GLN A 264 -14.92 -23.47 2.69
N LEU A 265 -15.71 -24.40 2.16
CA LEU A 265 -15.20 -25.64 1.54
C LEU A 265 -14.66 -25.36 0.15
N VAL A 266 -13.52 -25.97 -0.14
CA VAL A 266 -12.86 -25.95 -1.44
C VAL A 266 -12.86 -27.35 -2.02
N ASN A 267 -13.24 -27.49 -3.29
CA ASN A 267 -13.22 -28.73 -4.04
C ASN A 267 -11.78 -29.23 -4.23
N MET A 268 -11.51 -30.44 -3.77
CA MET A 268 -10.19 -31.08 -3.83
C MET A 268 -10.13 -32.26 -4.80
N ASP A 269 -11.17 -32.47 -5.60
CA ASP A 269 -11.22 -33.51 -6.62
C ASP A 269 -10.50 -33.06 -7.89
N ASN A 270 -9.33 -33.63 -8.15
CA ASN A 270 -8.51 -33.28 -9.32
C ASN A 270 -9.15 -33.67 -10.66
N ALA A 271 -10.16 -34.54 -10.67
CA ALA A 271 -10.89 -34.93 -11.89
C ALA A 271 -12.02 -33.95 -12.23
N ASN A 272 -12.33 -33.02 -11.32
CA ASN A 272 -13.43 -32.06 -11.48
C ASN A 272 -12.89 -30.73 -12.04
N ASP A 273 -13.58 -30.17 -13.02
CA ASP A 273 -13.23 -28.86 -13.63
C ASP A 273 -13.25 -27.71 -12.59
N GLU A 274 -13.98 -27.88 -11.48
CA GLU A 274 -14.03 -26.93 -10.36
C GLU A 274 -12.97 -27.19 -9.28
N PHE A 275 -11.95 -27.99 -9.57
CA PHE A 275 -10.85 -28.22 -8.64
C PHE A 275 -10.22 -26.91 -8.13
N GLY A 276 -10.14 -26.78 -6.81
CA GLY A 276 -9.59 -25.58 -6.16
C GLY A 276 -10.56 -24.40 -6.07
N MET A 277 -11.81 -24.55 -6.52
CA MET A 277 -12.87 -23.56 -6.38
C MET A 277 -13.67 -23.79 -5.09
N PHE A 278 -14.26 -22.71 -4.57
CA PHE A 278 -15.20 -22.83 -3.47
C PHE A 278 -16.45 -23.59 -3.90
N VAL A 279 -16.86 -24.55 -3.06
CA VAL A 279 -18.11 -25.33 -3.28
C VAL A 279 -19.32 -24.42 -3.07
N ARG A 280 -20.26 -24.49 -4.01
CA ARG A 280 -21.47 -23.67 -4.03
C ARG A 280 -22.69 -24.55 -4.21
N THR A 281 -23.85 -24.08 -3.71
CA THR A 281 -25.16 -24.62 -4.08
C THR A 281 -25.77 -23.81 -5.21
N GLU A 282 -26.71 -24.39 -5.94
CA GLU A 282 -27.57 -23.65 -6.85
C GLU A 282 -28.50 -22.76 -6.02
N VAL A 283 -28.36 -21.45 -6.17
CA VAL A 283 -29.29 -20.45 -5.65
C VAL A 283 -29.80 -19.67 -6.85
N PRO A 284 -31.10 -19.37 -6.94
CA PRO A 284 -31.61 -18.47 -7.97
C PRO A 284 -30.83 -17.16 -7.95
N GLU A 285 -30.35 -16.71 -9.11
CA GLU A 285 -29.70 -15.39 -9.24
C GLU A 285 -30.71 -14.31 -8.84
N GLU A 286 -30.47 -13.67 -7.70
CA GLU A 286 -31.13 -12.40 -7.37
C GLU A 286 -30.45 -11.29 -8.19
N GLU A 287 -31.22 -10.56 -9.00
CA GLU A 287 -30.74 -9.44 -9.79
C GLU A 287 -29.99 -8.45 -8.88
N GLY A 288 -28.69 -8.26 -9.14
CA GLY A 288 -27.85 -7.30 -8.44
C GLY A 288 -26.99 -7.83 -7.30
N CYS A 289 -26.99 -9.13 -7.00
CA CYS A 289 -26.11 -9.72 -6.00
C CYS A 289 -24.79 -10.16 -6.63
N PHE A 290 -23.70 -9.44 -6.34
CA PHE A 290 -22.36 -9.76 -6.85
C PHE A 290 -21.70 -10.98 -6.20
N ASP A 291 -22.17 -11.43 -5.04
CA ASP A 291 -21.68 -12.63 -4.34
C ASP A 291 -22.83 -13.33 -3.62
N PRO A 292 -23.53 -14.24 -4.32
CA PRO A 292 -24.62 -14.98 -3.71
C PRO A 292 -24.12 -15.80 -2.52
N GLN A 293 -24.84 -15.73 -1.40
CA GLN A 293 -24.57 -16.47 -0.16
C GLN A 293 -24.88 -17.97 -0.33
N ASN A 294 -24.20 -18.60 -1.28
CA ASN A 294 -24.42 -19.99 -1.66
C ASN A 294 -23.22 -20.91 -1.44
N LYS A 295 -22.16 -20.39 -0.80
CA LYS A 295 -20.98 -21.18 -0.45
C LYS A 295 -21.28 -22.11 0.70
N LEU A 296 -20.56 -23.21 0.80
CA LEU A 296 -20.74 -24.21 1.83
C LEU A 296 -19.60 -24.20 2.84
N TRP A 297 -19.92 -24.55 4.08
CA TRP A 297 -18.96 -24.97 5.09
C TRP A 297 -19.38 -26.32 5.70
N TRP A 298 -18.45 -26.98 6.41
CA TRP A 298 -18.75 -28.23 7.11
C TRP A 298 -19.12 -27.92 8.55
N ASP A 299 -20.40 -28.10 8.88
CA ASP A 299 -20.94 -27.83 10.21
C ASP A 299 -20.55 -28.91 11.22
N ARG A 300 -20.08 -28.48 12.40
CA ARG A 300 -19.62 -29.35 13.47
C ARG A 300 -20.76 -30.12 14.15
N ALA A 301 -21.93 -29.50 14.30
CA ALA A 301 -23.04 -30.04 15.02
C ALA A 301 -23.74 -31.13 14.19
N SER A 302 -24.03 -30.85 12.92
CA SER A 302 -24.72 -31.81 12.04
C SER A 302 -23.77 -32.78 11.33
N ASN A 303 -22.45 -32.49 11.34
CA ASN A 303 -21.43 -33.20 10.60
C ASN A 303 -21.75 -33.32 9.10
N LYS A 304 -22.25 -32.24 8.51
CA LYS A 304 -22.64 -32.13 7.10
C LYS A 304 -22.23 -30.79 6.51
N ALA A 305 -22.16 -30.75 5.19
CA ALA A 305 -22.03 -29.47 4.48
C ALA A 305 -23.37 -28.72 4.55
N VAL A 306 -23.31 -27.46 4.97
CA VAL A 306 -24.44 -26.54 5.05
C VAL A 306 -24.06 -25.19 4.42
N VAL A 307 -25.04 -24.40 4.02
CA VAL A 307 -24.81 -23.06 3.49
C VAL A 307 -24.16 -22.19 4.58
N THR A 308 -23.18 -21.39 4.18
CA THR A 308 -22.48 -20.49 5.11
C THR A 308 -23.46 -19.57 5.82
N HIS A 309 -23.18 -19.28 7.09
CA HIS A 309 -24.00 -18.43 7.95
C HIS A 309 -25.44 -18.93 8.23
N THR A 310 -25.70 -20.23 7.97
CA THR A 310 -26.94 -20.86 8.46
C THR A 310 -27.02 -20.70 9.97
N GLU A 311 -28.18 -20.26 10.46
CA GLU A 311 -28.39 -20.00 11.89
C GLU A 311 -28.07 -21.25 12.74
N GLY A 312 -27.28 -21.06 13.79
CA GLY A 312 -26.84 -22.13 14.69
C GLY A 312 -25.73 -23.03 14.15
N SER A 313 -25.25 -22.82 12.92
CA SER A 313 -24.13 -23.60 12.38
C SER A 313 -22.78 -23.11 12.91
N ASP A 314 -21.85 -24.05 13.16
CA ASP A 314 -20.48 -23.81 13.63
C ASP A 314 -19.47 -24.56 12.76
N PRO A 315 -18.79 -23.91 11.80
CA PRO A 315 -17.96 -24.60 10.84
C PRO A 315 -16.64 -25.13 11.41
N PHE A 316 -16.17 -26.25 10.84
CA PHE A 316 -14.78 -26.64 10.97
C PHE A 316 -13.87 -25.68 10.19
N LEU A 317 -12.74 -25.29 10.78
CA LEU A 317 -11.65 -24.61 10.09
C LEU A 317 -10.59 -25.60 9.57
N LEU A 318 -10.50 -26.77 10.19
CA LEU A 318 -9.51 -27.82 9.89
C LEU A 318 -10.23 -29.12 9.63
N GLY A 319 -9.66 -29.95 8.76
CA GLY A 319 -10.17 -31.27 8.42
C GLY A 319 -10.29 -31.51 6.93
N GLU A 320 -10.60 -32.78 6.60
CA GLU A 320 -10.88 -33.24 5.25
C GLU A 320 -12.24 -33.93 5.27
N PHE A 321 -13.10 -33.61 4.33
CA PHE A 321 -14.47 -34.10 4.29
C PHE A 321 -14.84 -34.59 2.89
N LYS A 322 -15.98 -35.27 2.80
CA LYS A 322 -16.54 -35.69 1.53
C LYS A 322 -18.03 -35.30 1.45
N LEU A 323 -18.39 -34.65 0.37
CA LEU A 323 -19.79 -34.35 0.05
C LEU A 323 -20.60 -35.63 -0.21
N ALA A 324 -21.90 -35.48 -0.29
CA ALA A 324 -22.81 -36.62 -0.50
C ALA A 324 -22.58 -37.37 -1.85
N ASP A 325 -22.07 -36.63 -2.84
CA ASP A 325 -21.69 -37.18 -4.16
C ASP A 325 -20.28 -37.81 -4.18
N GLY A 326 -19.56 -37.79 -3.05
CA GLY A 326 -18.21 -38.33 -2.91
C GLY A 326 -17.10 -37.33 -3.15
N THR A 327 -17.38 -36.09 -3.56
CA THR A 327 -16.39 -35.04 -3.83
C THR A 327 -15.59 -34.75 -2.56
N ALA A 328 -14.27 -34.83 -2.65
CA ALA A 328 -13.38 -34.49 -1.55
C ALA A 328 -13.31 -32.97 -1.38
N VAL A 329 -13.42 -32.49 -0.13
CA VAL A 329 -13.41 -31.06 0.18
C VAL A 329 -12.61 -30.75 1.43
N LYS A 330 -12.01 -29.56 1.50
CA LYS A 330 -11.30 -29.03 2.67
C LYS A 330 -11.73 -27.60 2.96
N PRO A 331 -11.79 -27.17 4.24
CA PRO A 331 -11.89 -25.76 4.57
C PRO A 331 -10.70 -24.96 4.02
N ALA A 332 -10.93 -23.72 3.61
CA ALA A 332 -9.86 -22.86 3.08
C ALA A 332 -8.72 -22.65 4.09
N PHE A 333 -9.03 -22.58 5.39
CA PHE A 333 -8.01 -22.44 6.44
C PHE A 333 -7.12 -23.70 6.56
N GLN A 334 -7.68 -24.91 6.34
CA GLN A 334 -6.88 -26.14 6.26
C GLN A 334 -5.85 -26.04 5.14
N LEU A 335 -6.26 -25.56 3.98
CA LEU A 335 -5.37 -25.38 2.83
C LEU A 335 -4.29 -24.33 3.09
N LEU A 336 -4.63 -23.24 3.81
CA LEU A 336 -3.63 -22.27 4.25
C LEU A 336 -2.59 -22.91 5.16
N LYS A 337 -3.05 -23.66 6.18
CA LYS A 337 -2.15 -24.35 7.11
C LYS A 337 -1.20 -25.29 6.37
N GLU A 338 -1.72 -26.13 5.47
CA GLU A 338 -0.90 -27.03 4.63
C GLU A 338 0.08 -26.24 3.74
N ARG A 339 -0.39 -25.12 3.17
CA ARG A 339 0.43 -24.28 2.27
C ARG A 339 1.62 -23.64 2.96
N VAL A 340 1.47 -23.25 4.22
CA VAL A 340 2.53 -22.57 4.97
C VAL A 340 3.38 -23.51 5.82
N GLU A 341 3.12 -24.81 5.81
CA GLU A 341 3.80 -25.79 6.64
C GLU A 341 5.33 -25.78 6.46
N ASP A 342 5.79 -25.64 5.23
CA ASP A 342 7.22 -25.59 4.89
C ASP A 342 7.88 -24.21 5.09
N TYR A 343 7.09 -23.18 5.39
CA TYR A 343 7.60 -21.81 5.51
C TYR A 343 7.99 -21.47 6.93
N THR A 344 8.88 -22.30 7.49
CA THR A 344 9.35 -22.17 8.88
C THR A 344 10.19 -20.89 9.09
N PRO A 345 10.37 -20.44 10.33
CA PRO A 345 11.30 -19.35 10.65
C PRO A 345 12.73 -19.61 10.18
N GLU A 346 13.20 -20.86 10.17
CA GLU A 346 14.52 -21.25 9.67
C GLU A 346 14.62 -21.03 8.16
N TRP A 347 13.60 -21.48 7.43
CA TRP A 347 13.51 -21.25 5.99
C TRP A 347 13.53 -19.74 5.69
N ALA A 348 12.71 -18.96 6.36
CA ALA A 348 12.65 -17.50 6.17
C ALA A 348 13.96 -16.81 6.59
N SER A 349 14.60 -17.25 7.65
CA SER A 349 15.86 -16.71 8.12
C SER A 349 16.97 -16.84 7.06
N GLY A 350 17.03 -17.97 6.38
CA GLY A 350 17.98 -18.20 5.28
C GLY A 350 17.78 -17.21 4.10
N ILE A 351 16.56 -16.82 3.85
CA ILE A 351 16.18 -15.90 2.77
C ILE A 351 16.33 -14.44 3.18
N THR A 352 15.73 -14.06 4.32
CA THR A 352 15.59 -12.68 4.77
C THR A 352 16.81 -12.11 5.46
N GLY A 353 17.62 -13.00 6.07
CA GLY A 353 18.72 -12.62 6.95
C GLY A 353 18.29 -12.24 8.38
N ILE A 354 16.99 -12.25 8.69
CA ILE A 354 16.48 -12.05 10.04
C ILE A 354 16.64 -13.38 10.81
N PRO A 355 17.19 -13.38 12.03
CA PRO A 355 17.33 -14.61 12.81
C PRO A 355 15.99 -15.30 13.06
N ALA A 356 15.91 -16.63 12.93
CA ALA A 356 14.70 -17.42 13.13
C ALA A 356 14.03 -17.15 14.49
N GLU A 357 14.84 -17.01 15.54
CA GLU A 357 14.37 -16.66 16.87
C GLU A 357 13.66 -15.30 16.93
N ALA A 358 14.15 -14.31 16.17
CA ALA A 358 13.49 -13.01 16.09
C ALA A 358 12.14 -13.10 15.36
N ILE A 359 12.03 -13.96 14.34
CA ILE A 359 10.77 -14.22 13.62
C ILE A 359 9.75 -14.87 14.57
N ARG A 360 10.15 -15.91 15.32
CA ARG A 360 9.30 -16.57 16.33
C ARG A 360 8.82 -15.60 17.40
N ARG A 361 9.76 -14.84 17.96
CA ARG A 361 9.42 -13.85 18.97
C ARG A 361 8.43 -12.81 18.44
N LEU A 362 8.62 -12.31 17.21
CA LEU A 362 7.71 -11.36 16.60
C LEU A 362 6.32 -11.96 16.40
N ALA A 363 6.22 -13.17 15.85
CA ALA A 363 4.94 -13.86 15.67
C ALA A 363 4.21 -14.05 17.01
N HIS A 364 4.94 -14.53 18.03
CA HIS A 364 4.39 -14.70 19.38
C HIS A 364 3.92 -13.37 19.97
N GLU A 365 4.72 -12.31 19.89
CA GLU A 365 4.38 -10.99 20.39
C GLU A 365 3.12 -10.43 19.68
N MET A 366 3.04 -10.58 18.35
CA MET A 366 1.85 -10.20 17.58
C MET A 366 0.59 -10.95 18.07
N GLY A 367 0.71 -12.28 18.18
CA GLY A 367 -0.43 -13.12 18.56
C GLY A 367 -0.93 -12.87 19.99
N ILE A 368 -0.03 -12.78 20.97
CA ILE A 368 -0.42 -12.52 22.37
C ILE A 368 -0.94 -11.09 22.56
N THR A 369 -0.34 -10.09 21.86
CA THR A 369 -0.84 -8.72 21.94
C THR A 369 -2.27 -8.63 21.40
N ALA A 370 -2.55 -9.26 20.26
CA ALA A 370 -3.89 -9.30 19.69
C ALA A 370 -4.90 -10.01 20.61
N ARG A 371 -4.49 -11.11 21.24
CA ARG A 371 -5.34 -11.90 22.15
C ARG A 371 -5.63 -11.18 23.47
N ASP A 372 -4.58 -10.63 24.11
CA ASP A 372 -4.64 -10.20 25.51
C ASP A 372 -4.95 -8.69 25.66
N GLN A 373 -4.77 -7.91 24.59
CA GLN A 373 -4.95 -6.46 24.58
C GLN A 373 -6.15 -6.02 23.73
N LYS A 374 -7.20 -6.84 23.68
CA LYS A 374 -8.42 -6.52 22.93
C LYS A 374 -8.98 -5.17 23.35
N ILE A 375 -9.33 -4.34 22.37
CA ILE A 375 -10.01 -3.07 22.57
C ILE A 375 -11.43 -3.23 22.02
N GLU A 376 -12.42 -3.15 22.90
CA GLU A 376 -13.82 -3.11 22.48
C GLU A 376 -14.11 -1.77 21.79
N LEU A 377 -14.54 -1.82 20.55
CA LEU A 377 -15.01 -0.66 19.81
C LEU A 377 -16.53 -0.71 19.68
N PRO A 378 -17.20 0.46 19.62
CA PRO A 378 -18.65 0.52 19.42
C PRO A 378 -19.15 -0.14 18.12
N ILE A 379 -18.24 -0.51 17.22
CA ILE A 379 -18.50 -1.11 15.90
C ILE A 379 -17.81 -2.48 15.76
N SER A 380 -17.67 -3.25 16.80
CA SER A 380 -17.10 -4.62 16.81
C SER A 380 -15.69 -4.75 16.21
N TRP A 381 -14.88 -3.71 16.18
CA TRP A 381 -13.49 -3.76 15.73
C TRP A 381 -12.58 -3.78 16.94
N THR A 382 -11.80 -4.82 17.10
CA THR A 382 -10.80 -4.91 18.16
C THR A 382 -9.42 -4.85 17.54
N ASP A 383 -8.78 -3.68 17.59
CA ASP A 383 -7.43 -3.46 17.12
C ASP A 383 -6.46 -3.28 18.27
N THR A 384 -5.61 -4.26 18.47
CA THR A 384 -4.55 -4.16 19.46
C THR A 384 -3.18 -3.95 18.84
N TRP A 385 -3.06 -4.14 17.53
CA TRP A 385 -1.85 -3.91 16.77
C TRP A 385 -2.18 -3.45 15.34
N ALA A 386 -1.33 -2.62 14.78
CA ALA A 386 -1.44 -2.17 13.42
C ALA A 386 -0.17 -2.54 12.65
N ILE A 387 -0.33 -3.20 11.51
CA ILE A 387 0.74 -3.43 10.57
C ILE A 387 0.55 -2.45 9.43
N CYS A 388 1.51 -1.54 9.28
CA CYS A 388 1.60 -0.67 8.12
C CYS A 388 2.66 -1.23 7.18
N ALA A 389 2.23 -1.99 6.18
CA ALA A 389 3.10 -2.45 5.11
C ALA A 389 2.97 -1.47 3.93
N GLN A 390 3.92 -0.57 3.79
CA GLN A 390 4.13 0.14 2.54
C GLN A 390 5.31 -0.51 1.82
N SER A 391 5.06 -1.58 1.10
CA SER A 391 6.09 -2.11 0.22
C SER A 391 6.07 -1.38 -1.11
N TYR A 392 7.09 -0.61 -1.33
CA TYR A 392 7.36 0.07 -2.59
C TYR A 392 8.10 -0.82 -3.61
N TRP A 393 8.23 -2.15 -3.39
CA TRP A 393 9.06 -2.98 -4.26
C TRP A 393 8.33 -4.17 -4.86
N GLN A 394 8.50 -4.25 -6.13
CA GLN A 394 8.15 -5.21 -7.16
C GLN A 394 7.94 -6.66 -6.69
N GLY A 395 6.77 -7.19 -7.04
CA GLY A 395 6.61 -8.63 -7.26
C GLY A 395 6.29 -9.50 -6.05
N THR A 396 6.16 -8.95 -4.85
CA THR A 396 5.81 -9.75 -3.68
C THR A 396 4.29 -9.94 -3.61
N ARG A 397 3.86 -11.18 -3.66
CA ARG A 397 2.46 -11.53 -3.39
C ARG A 397 2.26 -11.40 -1.89
N PHE A 398 1.49 -10.41 -1.47
CA PHE A 398 1.23 -10.17 -0.07
C PHE A 398 0.18 -11.14 0.47
N ALA A 399 0.53 -11.80 1.58
CA ALA A 399 -0.47 -12.15 2.55
C ALA A 399 -0.74 -10.88 3.36
N THR A 400 -1.90 -10.28 3.24
CA THR A 400 -2.28 -9.14 4.07
C THR A 400 -2.72 -9.69 5.42
N ILE A 401 -1.91 -9.45 6.44
CA ILE A 401 -2.38 -9.60 7.82
C ILE A 401 -3.12 -8.30 8.10
N GLY A 402 -4.45 -8.37 8.17
CA GLY A 402 -5.29 -7.18 8.30
C GLY A 402 -5.05 -6.41 9.58
N CYS A 403 -5.24 -5.10 9.52
CA CYS A 403 -5.43 -4.28 10.71
C CYS A 403 -6.80 -4.62 11.29
N GLY A 404 -6.82 -5.02 12.56
CA GLY A 404 -8.04 -5.39 13.26
C GLY A 404 -8.46 -6.83 13.09
N GLU A 405 -8.52 -7.52 14.21
CA GLU A 405 -8.95 -8.92 14.31
C GLU A 405 -8.45 -9.81 13.17
N ASN A 406 -7.26 -10.35 13.31
CA ASN A 406 -6.59 -11.45 12.55
C ASN A 406 -7.29 -11.92 11.27
N ALA A 407 -7.43 -11.10 10.25
CA ALA A 407 -7.98 -11.55 8.98
C ALA A 407 -6.91 -12.25 8.15
N ILE A 408 -6.96 -13.56 8.07
CA ILE A 408 -6.20 -14.35 7.12
C ILE A 408 -7.15 -14.74 5.99
N VAL A 409 -6.99 -14.11 4.85
CA VAL A 409 -7.78 -14.42 3.66
C VAL A 409 -6.95 -15.29 2.73
N VAL A 410 -7.48 -16.44 2.34
CA VAL A 410 -6.81 -17.39 1.46
C VAL A 410 -7.57 -17.47 0.15
N GLU A 411 -6.91 -17.12 -0.94
CA GLU A 411 -7.35 -17.49 -2.26
C GLU A 411 -6.55 -18.70 -2.76
N THR A 412 -7.26 -19.77 -3.18
CA THR A 412 -6.68 -21.06 -3.55
C THR A 412 -6.43 -21.21 -5.05
N ARG A 413 -6.12 -20.17 -5.79
CA ARG A 413 -5.72 -20.34 -7.20
C ARG A 413 -4.26 -20.80 -7.29
N LYS A 414 -4.04 -22.01 -7.82
CA LYS A 414 -2.72 -22.47 -8.27
C LYS A 414 -2.26 -21.62 -9.46
N TYR A 415 -1.37 -20.65 -9.21
CA TYR A 415 -0.44 -20.25 -10.26
C TYR A 415 0.87 -21.01 -10.03
N PRO A 416 1.40 -21.69 -11.06
CA PRO A 416 2.70 -22.32 -10.94
C PRO A 416 3.73 -21.23 -10.62
N LEU A 417 4.42 -21.38 -9.49
CA LEU A 417 5.64 -20.65 -9.25
C LEU A 417 6.61 -21.10 -10.34
N SER A 418 6.83 -20.28 -11.37
CA SER A 418 7.96 -20.50 -12.25
C SER A 418 9.22 -20.49 -11.38
N ARG A 419 9.91 -21.62 -11.35
CA ARG A 419 11.24 -21.73 -10.79
C ARG A 419 12.17 -20.82 -11.61
N HIS A 420 12.67 -19.78 -11.03
CA HIS A 420 13.93 -19.14 -11.39
C HIS A 420 14.63 -18.72 -10.11
#